data_524616f160a79fbf3d174d65c8baf5f9
#
_entry.id   524616f160a79fbf3d174d65c8baf5f9
#
_cell.length_a   1.000
_cell.length_b   1.000
_cell.length_c   1.000
_cell.angle_alpha   90.00
_cell.angle_beta   90.00
_cell.angle_gamma   90.00
#
_symmetry.space_group_name_H-M   'P 1'
#
loop_
_entity.id
_entity.type
_entity.pdbx_description
1 polymer ?
#
loop_
_entity_poly.entity_id
_entity_poly.type
_entity_poly.pdbx_seq_one_letter_code
_entity_poly.pdbx_strand_id
1 'polypeptide(L)'
;MVEELKQYLHRIIRRVDGLYAIIVSDRDGVPVIRAATENVPELALRPGFLATFSTGTDQASKLGLSRNKAIVSMYTSYQVVQLSKLPLILSFVASSQANTGVLLGLENELSDLLKDIKAAVDITVSQ
;
A
#
# COMPACT_ATOMS: atom_id res chain seq x y z
N MET A 1 3.92 17.36 -10.10
CA MET A 1 4.54 16.08 -9.72
C MET A 1 3.55 15.15 -8.99
N VAL A 2 2.91 15.63 -7.93
CA VAL A 2 1.93 14.80 -7.19
C VAL A 2 0.76 14.38 -8.07
N GLU A 3 0.25 15.29 -8.90
CA GLU A 3 -0.86 14.97 -9.80
C GLU A 3 -0.48 13.92 -10.84
N GLU A 4 0.74 13.98 -11.35
CA GLU A 4 1.24 12.98 -12.30
C GLU A 4 1.34 11.60 -11.66
N LEU A 5 1.79 11.54 -10.39
CA LEU A 5 1.88 10.30 -9.64
C LEU A 5 0.50 9.70 -9.40
N LYS A 6 -0.47 10.55 -9.01
CA LYS A 6 -1.85 10.11 -8.83
C LYS A 6 -2.46 9.57 -10.11
N GLN A 7 -2.22 10.25 -11.24
CA GLN A 7 -2.70 9.80 -12.53
C GLN A 7 -2.11 8.44 -12.91
N TYR A 8 -0.83 8.25 -12.62
CA TYR A 8 -0.15 6.97 -12.85
C TYR A 8 -0.81 5.85 -12.03
N LEU A 9 -1.07 6.11 -10.75
CA LEU A 9 -1.73 5.14 -9.88
C LEU A 9 -3.15 4.82 -10.37
N HIS A 10 -3.89 5.83 -10.81
CA HIS A 10 -5.23 5.63 -11.35
C HIS A 10 -5.21 4.79 -12.63
N ARG A 11 -4.18 4.93 -13.46
CA ARG A 11 -4.03 4.09 -14.66
C ARG A 11 -3.85 2.62 -14.29
N ILE A 12 -3.07 2.35 -13.24
CA ILE A 12 -2.89 0.99 -12.75
C ILE A 12 -4.23 0.44 -12.23
N ILE A 13 -4.96 1.24 -11.47
CA ILE A 13 -6.27 0.84 -10.93
C ILE A 13 -7.22 0.44 -12.06
N ARG A 14 -7.26 1.22 -13.14
CA ARG A 14 -8.13 0.91 -14.27
C ARG A 14 -7.70 -0.33 -15.02
N ARG A 15 -6.40 -0.65 -15.03
CA ARG A 15 -5.86 -1.79 -15.77
C ARG A 15 -6.05 -3.12 -15.02
N VAL A 16 -6.05 -3.09 -13.70
CA VAL A 16 -6.12 -4.31 -12.88
C VAL A 16 -7.55 -4.51 -12.40
N ASP A 17 -8.16 -5.61 -12.82
CA ASP A 17 -9.54 -5.95 -12.44
C ASP A 17 -9.68 -6.09 -10.94
N GLY A 18 -10.66 -5.39 -10.38
CA GLY A 18 -11.00 -5.49 -8.97
C GLY A 18 -10.13 -4.65 -8.05
N LEU A 19 -9.14 -3.93 -8.57
CA LEU A 19 -8.33 -3.04 -7.74
C LEU A 19 -9.09 -1.75 -7.47
N TYR A 20 -9.29 -1.43 -6.19
CA TYR A 20 -10.08 -0.27 -5.77
C TYR A 20 -9.22 0.92 -5.37
N ALA A 21 -8.08 0.68 -4.74
CA ALA A 21 -7.24 1.77 -4.24
C ALA A 21 -5.78 1.35 -4.13
N ILE A 22 -4.89 2.33 -4.30
CA ILE A 22 -3.46 2.21 -4.03
C ILE A 22 -3.10 3.33 -3.05
N ILE A 23 -2.48 2.97 -1.92
CA ILE A 23 -2.13 3.92 -0.88
C ILE A 23 -0.67 3.73 -0.52
N VAL A 24 0.11 4.82 -0.54
CA VAL A 24 1.46 4.83 0.01
C VAL A 24 1.38 5.62 1.31
N SER A 25 1.73 4.99 2.41
CA SER A 25 1.62 5.60 3.74
C SER A 25 2.93 5.44 4.51
N ASP A 26 3.03 6.18 5.63
CA ASP A 26 4.10 5.97 6.58
C ASP A 26 3.74 4.83 7.54
N ARG A 27 4.59 4.57 8.54
CA ARG A 27 4.38 3.49 9.51
C ARG A 27 3.16 3.71 10.40
N ASP A 28 2.74 4.95 10.58
CA ASP A 28 1.57 5.30 11.39
C ASP A 28 0.28 5.26 10.58
N GLY A 29 0.38 4.91 9.30
CA GLY A 29 -0.79 4.83 8.42
C GLY A 29 -1.20 6.16 7.82
N VAL A 30 -0.42 7.22 8.03
CA VAL A 30 -0.72 8.53 7.45
C VAL A 30 -0.41 8.50 5.96
N PRO A 31 -1.39 8.78 5.08
CA PRO A 31 -1.17 8.69 3.64
C PRO A 31 -0.18 9.74 3.14
N VAL A 32 0.82 9.29 2.37
CA VAL A 32 1.72 10.18 1.64
C VAL A 32 1.12 10.50 0.27
N ILE A 33 0.61 9.47 -0.41
CA ILE A 33 -0.13 9.62 -1.66
C ILE A 33 -1.17 8.51 -1.74
N ARG A 34 -2.32 8.82 -2.32
CA ARG A 34 -3.41 7.86 -2.40
C ARG A 34 -4.20 8.10 -3.68
N ALA A 35 -4.58 6.98 -4.32
CA ALA A 35 -5.52 6.97 -5.43
C ALA A 35 -6.60 5.95 -5.11
N ALA A 36 -7.86 6.34 -5.19
CA ALA A 36 -8.97 5.48 -4.80
C ALA A 36 -10.16 5.68 -5.73
N THR A 37 -10.92 4.59 -5.91
CA THR A 37 -12.19 4.63 -6.62
C THR A 37 -13.34 4.70 -5.62
N GLU A 38 -14.56 4.88 -6.13
CA GLU A 38 -15.77 4.92 -5.30
C GLU A 38 -16.05 3.60 -4.59
N ASN A 39 -15.49 2.51 -5.09
CA ASN A 39 -15.78 1.16 -4.57
C ASN A 39 -14.96 0.81 -3.33
N VAL A 40 -13.96 1.61 -2.98
CA VAL A 40 -13.10 1.29 -1.84
C VAL A 40 -13.87 1.42 -0.52
N PRO A 41 -13.78 0.44 0.39
CA PRO A 41 -14.37 0.56 1.72
C PRO A 41 -13.72 1.71 2.48
N GLU A 42 -14.51 2.58 3.06
CA GLU A 42 -14.01 3.74 3.81
C GLU A 42 -13.08 3.34 4.96
N LEU A 43 -13.43 2.27 5.66
CA LEU A 43 -12.63 1.76 6.78
C LEU A 43 -11.19 1.45 6.35
N ALA A 44 -11.01 0.92 5.14
CA ALA A 44 -9.69 0.55 4.63
C ALA A 44 -8.79 1.76 4.37
N LEU A 45 -9.36 2.97 4.29
CA LEU A 45 -8.60 4.20 4.09
C LEU A 45 -8.18 4.88 5.39
N ARG A 46 -8.67 4.41 6.54
CA ARG A 46 -8.36 5.03 7.83
C ARG A 46 -6.93 4.74 8.26
N PRO A 47 -6.20 5.75 8.78
CA PRO A 47 -4.80 5.55 9.20
C PRO A 47 -4.62 4.43 10.22
N GLY A 48 -5.54 4.30 11.19
CA GLY A 48 -5.46 3.23 12.19
C GLY A 48 -5.52 1.84 11.58
N PHE A 49 -6.33 1.66 10.55
CA PHE A 49 -6.42 0.40 9.83
C PHE A 49 -5.11 0.12 9.08
N LEU A 50 -4.58 1.13 8.38
CA LEU A 50 -3.35 0.97 7.60
C LEU A 50 -2.13 0.72 8.46
N ALA A 51 -2.11 1.24 9.71
CA ALA A 51 -1.00 1.05 10.63
C ALA A 51 -0.89 -0.38 11.17
N THR A 52 -1.93 -1.20 11.03
CA THR A 52 -1.95 -2.58 11.53
C THR A 52 -0.79 -3.42 10.97
N PHE A 53 -0.38 -3.13 9.74
CA PHE A 53 0.73 -3.83 9.10
C PHE A 53 2.04 -3.68 9.88
N SER A 54 2.36 -2.46 10.32
CA SER A 54 3.60 -2.19 11.08
C SER A 54 3.66 -3.02 12.34
N THR A 55 2.55 -3.10 13.07
CA THR A 55 2.46 -3.88 14.30
C THR A 55 2.68 -5.37 14.01
N GLY A 56 2.03 -5.90 13.00
CA GLY A 56 2.18 -7.31 12.62
C GLY A 56 3.61 -7.65 12.21
N THR A 57 4.25 -6.76 11.46
CA THR A 57 5.64 -6.95 11.01
C THR A 57 6.60 -6.94 12.20
N ASP A 58 6.42 -6.01 13.15
CA ASP A 58 7.27 -5.92 14.33
C ASP A 58 7.13 -7.17 15.20
N GLN A 59 5.92 -7.68 15.38
CA GLN A 59 5.68 -8.89 16.16
C GLN A 59 6.33 -10.12 15.51
N ALA A 60 6.21 -10.25 14.20
CA ALA A 60 6.82 -11.36 13.47
C ALA A 60 8.35 -11.34 13.61
N SER A 61 8.96 -10.16 13.55
CA SER A 61 10.40 -9.99 13.74
C SER A 61 10.84 -10.40 15.14
N LYS A 62 10.07 -10.04 16.17
CA LYS A 62 10.35 -10.39 17.57
C LYS A 62 10.29 -11.89 17.81
N LEU A 63 9.46 -12.60 17.07
CA LEU A 63 9.33 -14.06 17.19
C LEU A 63 10.41 -14.81 16.42
N GLY A 64 11.35 -14.10 15.80
CA GLY A 64 12.44 -14.72 15.05
C GLY A 64 12.04 -15.25 13.68
N LEU A 65 10.86 -14.85 13.21
CA LEU A 65 10.40 -15.20 11.88
C LEU A 65 11.11 -14.36 10.83
N SER A 66 11.24 -14.89 9.62
CA SER A 66 11.83 -14.13 8.52
C SER A 66 11.02 -12.85 8.28
N ARG A 67 11.69 -11.81 7.78
CA ARG A 67 11.04 -10.53 7.51
C ARG A 67 9.80 -10.71 6.65
N ASN A 68 8.66 -10.27 7.16
CA ASN A 68 7.46 -10.22 6.37
C ASN A 68 7.57 -9.06 5.37
N LYS A 69 7.61 -9.40 4.10
CA LYS A 69 7.61 -8.41 3.03
C LYS A 69 6.20 -8.02 2.63
N ALA A 70 5.24 -8.90 2.88
CA ALA A 70 3.86 -8.68 2.50
C ALA A 70 2.92 -9.32 3.52
N ILE A 71 1.78 -8.66 3.73
CA ILE A 71 0.67 -9.21 4.51
C ILE A 71 -0.57 -9.10 3.63
N VAL A 72 -1.32 -10.20 3.51
CA VAL A 72 -2.60 -10.23 2.81
C VAL A 72 -3.70 -10.46 3.83
N SER A 73 -4.63 -9.52 3.92
CA SER A 73 -5.77 -9.60 4.83
C SER A 73 -7.05 -9.78 4.01
N MET A 74 -7.74 -10.89 4.22
CA MET A 74 -8.96 -11.20 3.48
C MET A 74 -10.19 -10.88 4.31
N TYR A 75 -11.11 -10.14 3.71
CA TYR A 75 -12.41 -9.82 4.29
C TYR A 75 -13.50 -10.37 3.36
N THR A 76 -14.76 -10.30 3.79
CA THR A 76 -15.87 -10.88 3.02
C THR A 76 -15.99 -10.29 1.62
N SER A 77 -15.87 -8.97 1.50
CA SER A 77 -16.10 -8.28 0.22
C SER A 77 -14.86 -7.66 -0.38
N TYR A 78 -13.73 -7.66 0.34
CA TYR A 78 -12.50 -7.06 -0.18
C TYR A 78 -11.27 -7.72 0.43
N GLN A 79 -10.11 -7.43 -0.13
CA GLN A 79 -8.83 -7.84 0.41
C GLN A 79 -7.89 -6.62 0.47
N VAL A 80 -6.97 -6.65 1.42
CA VAL A 80 -5.93 -5.64 1.55
C VAL A 80 -4.58 -6.32 1.48
N VAL A 81 -3.75 -5.89 0.53
CA VAL A 81 -2.38 -6.39 0.34
C VAL A 81 -1.44 -5.27 0.72
N GLN A 82 -0.62 -5.48 1.75
CA GLN A 82 0.31 -4.47 2.23
C GLN A 82 1.74 -4.97 2.10
N LEU A 83 2.59 -4.12 1.54
CA LEU A 83 3.99 -4.42 1.28
C LEU A 83 4.88 -3.45 2.05
N SER A 84 5.89 -3.98 2.72
CA SER A 84 6.85 -3.15 3.44
C SER A 84 7.89 -2.59 2.49
N LYS A 85 7.96 -1.27 2.41
CA LYS A 85 8.97 -0.52 1.65
C LYS A 85 9.54 0.57 2.54
N LEU A 86 9.99 0.19 3.73
CA LEU A 86 10.41 1.11 4.78
C LEU A 86 11.24 2.29 4.26
N PRO A 87 10.93 3.51 4.73
CA PRO A 87 9.97 3.86 5.78
C PRO A 87 8.52 3.92 5.31
N LEU A 88 8.22 3.49 4.11
CA LEU A 88 6.88 3.55 3.51
C LEU A 88 6.21 2.17 3.52
N ILE A 89 4.89 2.20 3.49
CA ILE A 89 4.05 1.01 3.34
C ILE A 89 3.18 1.22 2.11
N LEU A 90 3.21 0.23 1.21
CA LEU A 90 2.39 0.22 0.00
C LEU A 90 1.19 -0.67 0.25
N SER A 91 -0.01 -0.12 0.14
CA SER A 91 -1.26 -0.86 0.37
C SER A 91 -2.11 -0.87 -0.88
N PHE A 92 -2.61 -2.06 -1.23
CA PHE A 92 -3.62 -2.24 -2.28
C PHE A 92 -4.92 -2.69 -1.64
N VAL A 93 -6.02 -2.01 -1.93
CA VAL A 93 -7.36 -2.45 -1.53
C VAL A 93 -8.08 -2.91 -2.80
N ALA A 94 -8.56 -4.14 -2.79
CA ALA A 94 -9.15 -4.76 -3.97
C ALA A 94 -10.35 -5.63 -3.61
N SER A 95 -11.12 -6.01 -4.62
CA SER A 95 -12.19 -6.99 -4.46
C SER A 95 -11.62 -8.30 -3.89
N SER A 96 -12.41 -8.99 -3.06
CA SER A 96 -12.04 -10.32 -2.59
C SER A 96 -11.84 -11.32 -3.74
N GLN A 97 -12.39 -11.03 -4.91
CA GLN A 97 -12.26 -11.86 -6.10
C GLN A 97 -11.05 -11.46 -6.98
N ALA A 98 -10.36 -10.38 -6.65
CA ALA A 98 -9.18 -9.96 -7.41
C ALA A 98 -8.04 -10.96 -7.25
N ASN A 99 -7.21 -11.07 -8.28
CA ASN A 99 -6.06 -11.99 -8.26
C ASN A 99 -4.95 -11.43 -7.36
N THR A 100 -4.77 -12.05 -6.21
CA THR A 100 -3.76 -11.62 -5.22
C THR A 100 -2.35 -11.66 -5.81
N GLY A 101 -2.04 -12.65 -6.64
CA GLY A 101 -0.73 -12.74 -7.29
C GLY A 101 -0.42 -11.57 -8.20
N VAL A 102 -1.44 -11.07 -8.91
CA VAL A 102 -1.29 -9.88 -9.75
C VAL A 102 -1.00 -8.66 -8.89
N LEU A 103 -1.70 -8.53 -7.75
CA LEU A 103 -1.47 -7.42 -6.82
C LEU A 103 -0.06 -7.44 -6.26
N LEU A 104 0.42 -8.61 -5.85
CA LEU A 104 1.80 -8.76 -5.36
C LEU A 104 2.83 -8.42 -6.44
N GLY A 105 2.53 -8.75 -7.69
CA GLY A 105 3.41 -8.45 -8.83
C GLY A 105 3.54 -6.97 -9.13
N LEU A 106 2.60 -6.15 -8.70
CA LEU A 106 2.66 -4.70 -8.91
C LEU A 106 3.82 -4.05 -8.14
N GLU A 107 4.37 -4.73 -7.14
CA GLU A 107 5.53 -4.25 -6.38
C GLU A 107 6.69 -3.87 -7.30
N ASN A 108 7.00 -4.73 -8.26
CA ASN A 108 8.11 -4.49 -9.19
C ASN A 108 7.86 -3.27 -10.08
N GLU A 109 6.64 -3.13 -10.54
CA GLU A 109 6.26 -2.01 -11.41
C GLU A 109 6.32 -0.67 -10.67
N LEU A 110 5.98 -0.68 -9.37
CA LEU A 110 5.93 0.52 -8.56
C LEU A 110 7.24 0.84 -7.83
N SER A 111 8.26 -0.02 -7.94
CA SER A 111 9.49 0.15 -7.18
C SER A 111 10.19 1.49 -7.44
N ASP A 112 10.26 1.92 -8.69
CA ASP A 112 10.90 3.20 -9.03
C ASP A 112 10.11 4.39 -8.50
N LEU A 113 8.79 4.32 -8.59
CA LEU A 113 7.91 5.35 -8.04
C LEU A 113 8.11 5.47 -6.53
N LEU A 114 8.22 4.34 -5.83
CA LEU A 114 8.42 4.33 -4.39
C LEU A 114 9.76 4.93 -3.99
N LYS A 115 10.80 4.72 -4.79
CA LYS A 115 12.11 5.35 -4.56
C LYS A 115 12.00 6.87 -4.65
N ASP A 116 11.27 7.38 -5.63
CA ASP A 116 11.07 8.81 -5.80
C ASP A 116 10.30 9.41 -4.63
N ILE A 117 9.26 8.75 -4.17
CA ILE A 117 8.45 9.20 -3.03
C ILE A 117 9.30 9.17 -1.77
N LYS A 118 10.07 8.11 -1.55
CA LYS A 118 10.94 7.97 -0.39
C LYS A 118 11.96 9.10 -0.33
N ALA A 119 12.59 9.42 -1.47
CA ALA A 119 13.57 10.50 -1.55
C ALA A 119 12.94 11.84 -1.18
N ALA A 120 11.73 12.12 -1.67
CA ALA A 120 11.01 13.35 -1.35
C ALA A 120 10.67 13.45 0.14
N VAL A 121 10.24 12.34 0.75
CA VAL A 121 9.92 12.28 2.18
C VAL A 121 11.19 12.49 3.02
N ASP A 122 12.30 11.84 2.66
CA ASP A 122 13.58 11.99 3.36
C ASP A 122 14.07 13.43 3.33
N ILE A 123 13.94 14.11 2.20
CA ILE A 123 14.31 15.52 2.06
C ILE A 123 13.45 16.37 3.00
N THR A 124 12.15 16.12 3.06
CA THR A 124 11.23 16.86 3.92
C THR A 124 11.58 16.66 5.39
N VAL A 125 11.91 15.44 5.79
CA VAL A 125 12.27 15.11 7.17
C VAL A 125 13.62 15.73 7.57
N SER A 126 14.56 15.83 6.61
CA SER A 126 15.90 16.40 6.89
C SER A 126 15.88 17.90 7.06
N GLN A 127 14.82 18.55 6.68
CA GLN A 127 14.69 20.00 6.83
C GLN A 127 13.99 20.37 8.11
#